data_a51c68cca2f633b37499e6afe567889a
#
_entry.id   a51c68cca2f633b37499e6afe567889a
#
_cell.length_a   1.000
_cell.length_b   1.000
_cell.length_c   1.000
_cell.angle_alpha   90.00
_cell.angle_beta   90.00
_cell.angle_gamma   90.00
#
_symmetry.space_group_name_H-M   'P 1'
#
loop_
_entity.id
_entity.type
_entity.pdbx_description
1 polymer ?
#
loop_
_entity_poly.entity_id
_entity_poly.type
_entity_poly.pdbx_seq_one_letter_code
_entity_poly.pdbx_strand_id
1 'polypeptide(L)'
;MMRAALALARRSLGRTWPNPAVGCVIVRDGHVLARGRTQDGGRPHGEADAIAHAAGSLKGATAYVTLEPCSHQGRSSPCADALVEAGVARVVSALQDPDPKVDGRGHARLKAAGIAVEVGEGAVEATEINAGFLMRLRHGRPLFHLKIAASLDGHTATAGGHSKWITGPAARADGHRLRATHDAILVGANTVAADDPDLTCRLPGLERYSPVRIVLDSKGGLSPDSRLVRSAREVPLWLVCTEIDSSREYLLREAGADVIRVVGRQGRVDVTAAAQELGKRGLTRVLVEGGATVASAFLKAELIDRLSVYRGGLMMGADSRSAVGPLGLAGLDFAPRFSLVSTSIVGGDTLETWRKAS
;
A
#
# COMPACT_ATOMS: atom_id res chain seq x y z
N MET A 1 -11.57 7.14 -22.04
CA MET A 1 -12.17 6.03 -21.23
C MET A 1 -11.16 5.43 -20.25
N MET A 2 -9.89 5.29 -20.62
CA MET A 2 -8.83 4.79 -19.75
C MET A 2 -8.72 5.57 -18.41
N ARG A 3 -8.83 6.91 -18.43
CA ARG A 3 -8.86 7.70 -17.17
C ARG A 3 -9.97 7.26 -16.19
N ALA A 4 -11.13 6.86 -16.70
CA ALA A 4 -12.21 6.36 -15.85
C ALA A 4 -11.87 4.96 -15.28
N ALA A 5 -11.26 4.08 -16.08
CA ALA A 5 -10.77 2.79 -15.60
C ALA A 5 -9.68 2.95 -14.53
N LEU A 6 -8.72 3.88 -14.72
CA LEU A 6 -7.70 4.21 -13.72
C LEU A 6 -8.30 4.76 -12.41
N ALA A 7 -9.32 5.61 -12.50
CA ALA A 7 -10.04 6.11 -11.32
C ALA A 7 -10.73 4.97 -10.55
N LEU A 8 -11.29 3.97 -11.25
CA LEU A 8 -11.86 2.77 -10.62
C LEU A 8 -10.76 1.92 -9.94
N ALA A 9 -9.63 1.71 -10.62
CA ALA A 9 -8.48 0.99 -10.04
C ALA A 9 -7.99 1.64 -8.74
N ARG A 10 -7.86 2.97 -8.69
CA ARG A 10 -7.47 3.70 -7.46
C ARG A 10 -8.38 3.44 -6.27
N ARG A 11 -9.67 3.21 -6.51
CA ARG A 11 -10.64 2.89 -5.44
C ARG A 11 -10.42 1.52 -4.81
N SER A 12 -9.59 0.67 -5.42
CA SER A 12 -9.27 -0.67 -4.94
C SER A 12 -7.98 -0.73 -4.10
N LEU A 13 -7.20 0.36 -4.05
CA LEU A 13 -5.95 0.40 -3.29
C LEU A 13 -6.16 0.09 -1.80
N GLY A 14 -5.23 -0.67 -1.22
CA GLY A 14 -5.24 -1.11 0.19
C GLY A 14 -6.20 -2.26 0.48
N ARG A 15 -6.86 -2.84 -0.55
CA ARG A 15 -7.94 -3.82 -0.35
C ARG A 15 -7.84 -5.08 -1.19
N THR A 16 -6.94 -5.09 -2.17
CA THR A 16 -6.89 -6.16 -3.19
C THR A 16 -5.75 -7.14 -3.00
N TRP A 17 -4.82 -6.82 -2.08
CA TRP A 17 -3.68 -7.69 -1.87
C TRP A 17 -4.08 -9.17 -1.64
N PRO A 18 -3.33 -10.14 -2.20
CA PRO A 18 -2.08 -10.00 -2.94
C PRO A 18 -2.25 -9.64 -4.43
N ASN A 19 -3.47 -9.38 -4.92
CA ASN A 19 -3.80 -9.10 -6.31
C ASN A 19 -3.59 -7.63 -6.69
N PRO A 20 -3.44 -7.31 -7.99
CA PRO A 20 -3.35 -5.94 -8.45
C PRO A 20 -4.70 -5.21 -8.36
N ALA A 21 -4.63 -3.88 -8.27
CA ALA A 21 -5.77 -3.00 -8.37
C ALA A 21 -6.06 -2.68 -9.85
N VAL A 22 -7.07 -3.33 -10.41
CA VAL A 22 -7.45 -3.19 -11.82
C VAL A 22 -8.83 -2.54 -11.95
N GLY A 23 -8.96 -1.62 -12.87
CA GLY A 23 -10.25 -1.03 -13.29
C GLY A 23 -10.56 -1.40 -14.73
N CYS A 24 -11.83 -1.62 -15.00
CA CYS A 24 -12.35 -1.92 -16.34
C CYS A 24 -13.54 -1.03 -16.66
N VAL A 25 -13.56 -0.47 -17.87
CA VAL A 25 -14.69 0.27 -18.42
C VAL A 25 -14.98 -0.25 -19.83
N ILE A 26 -16.20 -0.72 -20.06
CA ILE A 26 -16.61 -1.28 -21.34
C ILE A 26 -17.56 -0.30 -22.02
N VAL A 27 -17.28 0.03 -23.28
CA VAL A 27 -18.01 1.06 -24.02
C VAL A 27 -18.36 0.57 -25.44
N ARG A 28 -19.47 1.06 -26.00
CA ARG A 28 -19.85 0.90 -27.40
C ARG A 28 -20.57 2.17 -27.86
N ASP A 29 -20.24 2.65 -29.06
CA ASP A 29 -20.83 3.85 -29.67
C ASP A 29 -20.84 5.08 -28.74
N GLY A 30 -19.73 5.32 -28.03
CA GLY A 30 -19.59 6.42 -27.08
C GLY A 30 -20.29 6.21 -25.73
N HIS A 31 -21.08 5.18 -25.54
CA HIS A 31 -21.83 4.89 -24.32
C HIS A 31 -21.10 3.88 -23.43
N VAL A 32 -21.08 4.14 -22.12
CA VAL A 32 -20.56 3.21 -21.14
C VAL A 32 -21.59 2.14 -20.85
N LEU A 33 -21.27 0.88 -21.20
CA LEU A 33 -22.12 -0.29 -20.99
C LEU A 33 -21.89 -0.92 -19.61
N ALA A 34 -20.64 -0.93 -19.14
CA ALA A 34 -20.28 -1.53 -17.86
C ALA A 34 -19.06 -0.88 -17.25
N ARG A 35 -18.94 -0.99 -15.93
CA ARG A 35 -17.78 -0.56 -15.12
C ARG A 35 -17.50 -1.61 -14.06
N GLY A 36 -16.21 -1.89 -13.84
CA GLY A 36 -15.79 -2.80 -12.80
C GLY A 36 -14.43 -2.40 -12.23
N ARG A 37 -14.14 -2.92 -11.07
CA ARG A 37 -12.82 -2.80 -10.43
C ARG A 37 -12.49 -4.11 -9.72
N THR A 38 -11.21 -4.37 -9.46
CA THR A 38 -10.86 -5.45 -8.54
C THR A 38 -11.56 -5.22 -7.20
N GLN A 39 -12.36 -6.17 -6.77
CA GLN A 39 -13.14 -6.06 -5.53
C GLN A 39 -12.29 -6.33 -4.29
N ASP A 40 -12.83 -5.98 -3.14
CA ASP A 40 -12.17 -6.16 -1.84
C ASP A 40 -11.81 -7.66 -1.64
N GLY A 41 -10.60 -7.96 -1.15
CA GLY A 41 -10.05 -9.31 -1.13
C GLY A 41 -9.47 -9.78 -2.47
N GLY A 42 -9.39 -8.89 -3.48
CA GLY A 42 -8.75 -9.14 -4.78
C GLY A 42 -9.63 -9.88 -5.80
N ARG A 43 -10.89 -10.16 -5.49
CA ARG A 43 -11.82 -10.86 -6.40
C ARG A 43 -13.27 -10.41 -6.21
N PRO A 44 -14.09 -10.41 -7.31
CA PRO A 44 -13.71 -10.65 -8.71
C PRO A 44 -12.70 -9.61 -9.23
N HIS A 45 -12.01 -9.93 -10.35
CA HIS A 45 -11.16 -9.00 -11.07
C HIS A 45 -12.00 -7.92 -11.77
N GLY A 46 -11.37 -6.80 -12.13
CA GLY A 46 -12.08 -5.64 -12.69
C GLY A 46 -12.89 -5.95 -13.96
N GLU A 47 -12.37 -6.82 -14.82
CA GLU A 47 -13.06 -7.24 -16.05
C GLU A 47 -14.28 -8.12 -15.74
N ALA A 48 -14.10 -9.11 -14.87
CA ALA A 48 -15.19 -9.99 -14.44
C ALA A 48 -16.29 -9.22 -13.71
N ASP A 49 -15.88 -8.25 -12.86
CA ASP A 49 -16.81 -7.35 -12.17
C ASP A 49 -17.59 -6.47 -13.18
N ALA A 50 -16.92 -5.93 -14.21
CA ALA A 50 -17.57 -5.15 -15.25
C ALA A 50 -18.56 -5.99 -16.06
N ILE A 51 -18.16 -7.20 -16.49
CA ILE A 51 -19.02 -8.11 -17.27
C ILE A 51 -20.25 -8.51 -16.45
N ALA A 52 -20.10 -8.84 -15.17
CA ALA A 52 -21.19 -9.23 -14.29
C ALA A 52 -22.24 -8.11 -14.06
N HIS A 53 -21.82 -6.85 -14.16
CA HIS A 53 -22.71 -5.70 -13.99
C HIS A 53 -23.17 -5.05 -15.32
N ALA A 54 -22.92 -5.71 -16.44
CA ALA A 54 -23.37 -5.21 -17.74
C ALA A 54 -24.90 -5.27 -17.88
N ALA A 55 -25.51 -4.16 -18.27
CA ALA A 55 -26.97 -4.08 -18.47
C ALA A 55 -27.49 -4.73 -19.75
N GLY A 56 -26.61 -5.36 -20.55
CA GLY A 56 -26.96 -5.97 -21.83
C GLY A 56 -25.76 -6.56 -22.57
N SER A 57 -25.93 -6.87 -23.84
CA SER A 57 -24.89 -7.48 -24.68
C SER A 57 -23.65 -6.58 -24.80
N LEU A 58 -22.48 -7.15 -24.60
CA LEU A 58 -21.16 -6.50 -24.79
C LEU A 58 -20.56 -6.77 -26.18
N LYS A 59 -21.29 -7.47 -27.06
CA LYS A 59 -20.83 -7.80 -28.40
C LYS A 59 -20.46 -6.54 -29.19
N GLY A 60 -19.28 -6.54 -29.78
CA GLY A 60 -18.75 -5.41 -30.56
C GLY A 60 -18.21 -4.24 -29.71
N ALA A 61 -18.25 -4.31 -28.37
CA ALA A 61 -17.77 -3.25 -27.47
C ALA A 61 -16.23 -3.18 -27.41
N THR A 62 -15.73 -2.06 -26.88
CA THR A 62 -14.32 -1.87 -26.48
C THR A 62 -14.19 -1.90 -24.97
N ALA A 63 -13.30 -2.74 -24.44
CA ALA A 63 -12.94 -2.80 -23.03
C ALA A 63 -11.63 -2.02 -22.78
N TYR A 64 -11.66 -1.05 -21.87
CA TYR A 64 -10.49 -0.33 -21.35
C TYR A 64 -10.11 -0.92 -20.02
N VAL A 65 -8.92 -1.51 -19.90
CA VAL A 65 -8.45 -2.24 -18.72
C VAL A 65 -7.10 -1.69 -18.27
N THR A 66 -6.91 -1.47 -16.99
CA THR A 66 -5.70 -0.82 -16.48
C THR A 66 -4.48 -1.75 -16.33
N LEU A 67 -4.66 -3.06 -16.54
CA LEU A 67 -3.60 -4.07 -16.58
C LEU A 67 -4.02 -5.16 -17.57
N GLU A 68 -3.08 -5.92 -18.10
CA GLU A 68 -3.34 -7.05 -18.99
C GLU A 68 -4.36 -8.02 -18.38
N PRO A 69 -5.42 -8.43 -19.10
CA PRO A 69 -6.36 -9.44 -18.64
C PRO A 69 -5.67 -10.79 -18.42
N CYS A 70 -5.87 -11.38 -17.23
CA CYS A 70 -5.23 -12.64 -16.88
C CYS A 70 -5.61 -13.78 -17.82
N SER A 71 -4.65 -14.70 -18.06
CA SER A 71 -4.79 -15.84 -18.98
C SER A 71 -4.69 -17.20 -18.27
N HIS A 72 -4.35 -17.23 -16.98
CA HIS A 72 -4.20 -18.47 -16.24
C HIS A 72 -5.49 -18.86 -15.54
N GLN A 73 -5.76 -20.17 -15.51
CA GLN A 73 -6.87 -20.72 -14.73
C GLN A 73 -6.58 -20.53 -13.22
N GLY A 74 -7.48 -19.84 -12.53
CA GLY A 74 -7.45 -19.61 -11.11
C GLY A 74 -8.68 -20.19 -10.42
N ARG A 75 -9.20 -19.47 -9.41
CA ARG A 75 -10.49 -19.79 -8.79
C ARG A 75 -11.70 -19.48 -9.69
N SER A 76 -11.50 -18.70 -10.74
CA SER A 76 -12.47 -18.34 -11.77
C SER A 76 -11.81 -18.44 -13.14
N SER A 77 -12.62 -18.44 -14.21
CA SER A 77 -12.15 -18.39 -15.59
C SER A 77 -11.23 -17.18 -15.80
N PRO A 78 -10.20 -17.30 -16.67
CA PRO A 78 -9.34 -16.18 -17.03
C PRO A 78 -10.14 -14.99 -17.58
N CYS A 79 -9.73 -13.77 -17.21
CA CYS A 79 -10.42 -12.56 -17.70
C CYS A 79 -10.34 -12.41 -19.22
N ALA A 80 -9.25 -12.87 -19.84
CA ALA A 80 -9.13 -12.88 -21.30
C ALA A 80 -10.25 -13.73 -21.94
N ASP A 81 -10.57 -14.91 -21.38
CA ASP A 81 -11.65 -15.76 -21.87
C ASP A 81 -13.02 -15.13 -21.65
N ALA A 82 -13.24 -14.56 -20.46
CA ALA A 82 -14.50 -13.90 -20.15
C ALA A 82 -14.78 -12.73 -21.12
N LEU A 83 -13.74 -11.98 -21.54
CA LEU A 83 -13.87 -10.93 -22.55
C LEU A 83 -14.17 -11.51 -23.95
N VAL A 84 -13.55 -12.64 -24.32
CA VAL A 84 -13.85 -13.35 -25.57
C VAL A 84 -15.30 -13.82 -25.59
N GLU A 85 -15.75 -14.49 -24.52
CA GLU A 85 -17.13 -14.99 -24.37
C GLU A 85 -18.16 -13.85 -24.39
N ALA A 86 -17.83 -12.69 -23.80
CA ALA A 86 -18.65 -11.50 -23.84
C ALA A 86 -18.75 -10.86 -25.23
N GLY A 87 -17.90 -11.29 -26.18
CA GLY A 87 -17.92 -10.84 -27.58
C GLY A 87 -17.41 -9.43 -27.80
N VAL A 88 -16.49 -8.93 -26.91
CA VAL A 88 -15.89 -7.62 -27.16
C VAL A 88 -15.04 -7.63 -28.43
N ALA A 89 -15.03 -6.53 -29.19
CA ALA A 89 -14.28 -6.43 -30.43
C ALA A 89 -12.86 -5.85 -30.24
N ARG A 90 -12.63 -5.11 -29.15
CA ARG A 90 -11.36 -4.43 -28.89
C ARG A 90 -11.06 -4.35 -27.41
N VAL A 91 -9.80 -4.52 -27.05
CA VAL A 91 -9.27 -4.30 -25.70
C VAL A 91 -8.16 -3.26 -25.75
N VAL A 92 -8.27 -2.22 -24.93
CA VAL A 92 -7.23 -1.23 -24.69
C VAL A 92 -6.68 -1.47 -23.28
N SER A 93 -5.44 -1.92 -23.17
CA SER A 93 -4.77 -2.24 -21.94
C SER A 93 -3.73 -1.18 -21.59
N ALA A 94 -3.69 -0.71 -20.34
CA ALA A 94 -2.70 0.27 -19.95
C ALA A 94 -1.29 -0.32 -19.83
N LEU A 95 -1.18 -1.56 -19.32
CA LEU A 95 0.09 -2.25 -19.07
C LEU A 95 0.02 -3.71 -19.49
N GLN A 96 1.14 -4.27 -19.91
CA GLN A 96 1.38 -5.70 -19.88
C GLN A 96 1.69 -6.12 -18.44
N ASP A 97 1.15 -7.24 -17.99
CA ASP A 97 1.41 -7.77 -16.65
C ASP A 97 2.78 -8.48 -16.64
N PRO A 98 3.74 -8.05 -15.79
CA PRO A 98 5.04 -8.71 -15.71
C PRO A 98 5.02 -10.01 -14.90
N ASP A 99 3.87 -10.46 -14.38
CA ASP A 99 3.77 -11.77 -13.72
C ASP A 99 4.11 -12.87 -14.73
N PRO A 100 5.12 -13.74 -14.48
CA PRO A 100 5.48 -14.84 -15.37
C PRO A 100 4.31 -15.77 -15.73
N LYS A 101 3.21 -15.74 -14.99
CA LYS A 101 1.98 -16.48 -15.29
C LYS A 101 1.09 -15.80 -16.33
N VAL A 102 1.29 -14.52 -16.60
CA VAL A 102 0.50 -13.70 -17.54
C VAL A 102 1.37 -13.22 -18.70
N ASP A 103 2.30 -12.34 -18.47
CA ASP A 103 3.37 -11.83 -19.33
C ASP A 103 3.08 -11.91 -20.85
N GLY A 104 2.11 -11.14 -21.30
CA GLY A 104 1.68 -11.06 -22.70
C GLY A 104 0.75 -12.18 -23.16
N ARG A 105 0.53 -13.24 -22.38
CA ARG A 105 -0.33 -14.38 -22.78
C ARG A 105 -1.81 -14.01 -22.82
N GLY A 106 -2.27 -13.08 -21.98
CA GLY A 106 -3.62 -12.54 -22.02
C GLY A 106 -3.86 -11.78 -23.32
N HIS A 107 -2.94 -10.89 -23.68
CA HIS A 107 -3.00 -10.19 -24.96
C HIS A 107 -2.94 -11.14 -26.17
N ALA A 108 -2.05 -12.14 -26.13
CA ALA A 108 -1.94 -13.13 -27.20
C ALA A 108 -3.25 -13.92 -27.38
N ARG A 109 -3.88 -14.32 -26.26
CA ARG A 109 -5.15 -15.06 -26.27
C ARG A 109 -6.31 -14.25 -26.86
N LEU A 110 -6.40 -12.97 -26.50
CA LEU A 110 -7.38 -12.05 -27.08
C LEU A 110 -7.17 -11.88 -28.60
N LYS A 111 -5.91 -11.69 -29.04
CA LYS A 111 -5.57 -11.58 -30.48
C LYS A 111 -5.89 -12.85 -31.24
N ALA A 112 -5.61 -14.02 -30.68
CA ALA A 112 -5.93 -15.31 -31.29
C ALA A 112 -7.44 -15.52 -31.44
N ALA A 113 -8.28 -14.90 -30.61
CA ALA A 113 -9.74 -14.89 -30.74
C ALA A 113 -10.27 -13.79 -31.69
N GLY A 114 -9.38 -13.07 -32.38
CA GLY A 114 -9.77 -12.00 -33.33
C GLY A 114 -10.08 -10.65 -32.70
N ILE A 115 -9.78 -10.46 -31.43
CA ILE A 115 -9.98 -9.19 -30.70
C ILE A 115 -8.81 -8.25 -30.98
N ALA A 116 -9.08 -7.01 -31.38
CA ALA A 116 -8.04 -5.97 -31.51
C ALA A 116 -7.48 -5.59 -30.13
N VAL A 117 -6.15 -5.61 -29.97
CA VAL A 117 -5.48 -5.29 -28.70
C VAL A 117 -4.51 -4.13 -28.87
N GLU A 118 -4.70 -3.08 -28.08
CA GLU A 118 -3.81 -1.93 -27.96
C GLU A 118 -3.26 -1.86 -26.55
N VAL A 119 -1.98 -1.48 -26.39
CA VAL A 119 -1.31 -1.42 -25.10
C VAL A 119 -0.58 -0.09 -24.92
N GLY A 120 -0.62 0.50 -23.71
CA GLY A 120 0.18 1.66 -23.34
C GLY A 120 -0.61 2.91 -22.97
N GLU A 121 -1.90 3.01 -23.30
CA GLU A 121 -2.72 4.16 -22.89
C GLU A 121 -2.83 4.23 -21.36
N GLY A 122 -2.30 5.31 -20.75
CA GLY A 122 -2.33 5.50 -19.31
C GLY A 122 -1.29 4.67 -18.53
N ALA A 123 -0.26 4.15 -19.19
CA ALA A 123 0.76 3.26 -18.61
C ALA A 123 1.46 3.84 -17.37
N VAL A 124 1.83 5.11 -17.39
CA VAL A 124 2.51 5.78 -16.25
C VAL A 124 1.62 5.74 -15.00
N GLU A 125 0.35 6.11 -15.14
CA GLU A 125 -0.60 6.15 -14.03
C GLU A 125 -0.96 4.74 -13.53
N ALA A 126 -1.13 3.77 -14.44
CA ALA A 126 -1.39 2.37 -14.11
C ALA A 126 -0.20 1.74 -13.35
N THR A 127 1.04 2.07 -13.74
CA THR A 127 2.27 1.66 -13.04
C THR A 127 2.29 2.22 -11.62
N GLU A 128 1.94 3.50 -11.43
CA GLU A 128 1.93 4.12 -10.09
C GLU A 128 0.82 3.50 -9.20
N ILE A 129 -0.36 3.24 -9.74
CA ILE A 129 -1.44 2.54 -9.01
C ILE A 129 -0.98 1.16 -8.56
N ASN A 130 -0.34 0.39 -9.43
CA ASN A 130 0.11 -0.97 -9.14
C ASN A 130 1.56 -1.07 -8.66
N ALA A 131 2.21 0.07 -8.29
CA ALA A 131 3.63 0.08 -7.91
C ALA A 131 3.96 -0.93 -6.79
N GLY A 132 3.07 -1.11 -5.82
CA GLY A 132 3.25 -2.09 -4.74
C GLY A 132 3.17 -3.54 -5.24
N PHE A 133 2.20 -3.85 -6.08
CA PHE A 133 2.08 -5.17 -6.72
C PHE A 133 3.33 -5.48 -7.57
N LEU A 134 3.75 -4.53 -8.40
CA LEU A 134 4.95 -4.65 -9.24
C LEU A 134 6.22 -4.80 -8.39
N MET A 135 6.34 -4.07 -7.27
CA MET A 135 7.45 -4.19 -6.32
C MET A 135 7.53 -5.60 -5.74
N ARG A 136 6.37 -6.14 -5.32
CA ARG A 136 6.30 -7.49 -4.77
C ARG A 136 6.71 -8.55 -5.80
N LEU A 137 6.30 -8.42 -7.05
CA LEU A 137 6.69 -9.35 -8.10
C LEU A 137 8.20 -9.31 -8.40
N ARG A 138 8.78 -8.11 -8.50
CA ARG A 138 10.18 -7.92 -8.90
C ARG A 138 11.19 -8.16 -7.78
N HIS A 139 10.82 -7.81 -6.54
CA HIS A 139 11.73 -7.78 -5.40
C HIS A 139 11.28 -8.65 -4.21
N GLY A 140 10.14 -9.33 -4.31
CA GLY A 140 9.61 -10.20 -3.25
C GLY A 140 9.16 -9.45 -1.98
N ARG A 141 9.07 -8.12 -2.00
CA ARG A 141 8.71 -7.28 -0.86
C ARG A 141 7.62 -6.27 -1.22
N PRO A 142 6.85 -5.75 -0.25
CA PRO A 142 5.93 -4.65 -0.51
C PRO A 142 6.68 -3.34 -0.82
N LEU A 143 5.96 -2.39 -1.43
CA LEU A 143 6.36 -0.99 -1.47
C LEU A 143 6.21 -0.40 -0.07
N PHE A 144 7.25 0.26 0.44
CA PHE A 144 7.23 0.99 1.70
C PHE A 144 7.07 2.49 1.48
N HIS A 145 6.02 3.03 2.07
CA HIS A 145 5.71 4.45 2.04
C HIS A 145 5.91 5.04 3.44
N LEU A 146 6.97 5.82 3.65
CA LEU A 146 7.21 6.51 4.91
C LEU A 146 6.36 7.80 4.96
N LYS A 147 5.55 7.94 6.03
CA LYS A 147 4.82 9.18 6.31
C LYS A 147 5.43 9.85 7.52
N ILE A 148 5.76 11.13 7.37
CA ILE A 148 6.28 11.99 8.44
C ILE A 148 5.28 13.13 8.64
N ALA A 149 4.99 13.47 9.92
CA ALA A 149 4.34 14.72 10.30
C ALA A 149 5.30 15.47 11.23
N ALA A 150 5.82 16.60 10.78
CA ALA A 150 6.90 17.30 11.47
C ALA A 150 6.65 18.82 11.51
N SER A 151 7.37 19.50 12.40
CA SER A 151 7.56 20.94 12.41
C SER A 151 8.35 21.41 11.17
N LEU A 152 8.44 22.71 10.93
CA LEU A 152 9.24 23.30 9.83
C LEU A 152 10.71 22.88 9.93
N ASP A 153 11.25 22.74 11.13
CA ASP A 153 12.62 22.33 11.43
C ASP A 153 12.79 20.80 11.58
N GLY A 154 11.77 20.00 11.21
CA GLY A 154 11.90 18.54 11.03
C GLY A 154 11.71 17.70 12.30
N HIS A 155 11.08 18.23 13.35
CA HIS A 155 10.87 17.54 14.60
C HIS A 155 9.44 17.00 14.76
N THR A 156 9.30 15.88 15.50
CA THR A 156 8.01 15.17 15.68
C THR A 156 7.50 15.23 17.13
N ALA A 157 8.30 15.70 18.06
CA ALA A 157 7.91 15.93 19.44
C ALA A 157 8.91 16.90 20.10
N THR A 158 8.48 17.60 21.15
CA THR A 158 9.39 18.35 22.03
C THR A 158 10.35 17.41 22.77
N ALA A 159 11.35 17.95 23.45
CA ALA A 159 12.24 17.19 24.34
C ALA A 159 11.46 16.36 25.37
N GLY A 160 10.41 16.92 25.97
CA GLY A 160 9.51 16.24 26.91
C GLY A 160 8.55 15.22 26.27
N GLY A 161 8.56 15.04 24.94
CA GLY A 161 7.74 14.07 24.24
C GLY A 161 6.34 14.56 23.82
N HIS A 162 6.01 15.84 23.99
CA HIS A 162 4.73 16.39 23.50
C HIS A 162 4.72 16.45 21.98
N SER A 163 3.79 15.72 21.34
CA SER A 163 3.67 15.57 19.88
C SER A 163 2.30 15.96 19.31
N LYS A 164 1.32 16.30 20.15
CA LYS A 164 -0.07 16.57 19.75
C LYS A 164 -0.40 18.06 19.90
N TRP A 165 -0.76 18.80 18.84
CA TRP A 165 -0.75 18.35 17.43
C TRP A 165 0.23 19.21 16.64
N ILE A 166 1.12 18.57 15.88
CA ILE A 166 2.09 19.27 15.03
C ILE A 166 1.42 19.76 13.76
N THR A 167 0.52 18.96 13.19
CA THR A 167 -0.20 19.26 11.96
C THR A 167 -1.69 19.45 12.21
N GLY A 168 -2.34 20.23 11.36
CA GLY A 168 -3.75 20.55 11.44
C GLY A 168 -4.70 19.39 11.14
N PRO A 169 -6.02 19.61 11.31
CA PRO A 169 -7.03 18.56 11.11
C PRO A 169 -7.06 18.00 9.69
N ALA A 170 -6.85 18.85 8.67
CA ALA A 170 -6.86 18.44 7.27
C ALA A 170 -5.70 17.48 6.95
N ALA A 171 -4.49 17.76 7.42
CA ALA A 171 -3.33 16.89 7.23
C ALA A 171 -3.51 15.56 7.97
N ARG A 172 -4.12 15.57 9.18
CA ARG A 172 -4.45 14.33 9.90
C ARG A 172 -5.51 13.50 9.15
N ALA A 173 -6.53 14.14 8.57
CA ALA A 173 -7.52 13.46 7.74
C ALA A 173 -6.87 12.81 6.51
N ASP A 174 -5.94 13.52 5.85
CA ASP A 174 -5.20 12.97 4.72
C ASP A 174 -4.29 11.78 5.14
N GLY A 175 -3.68 11.84 6.33
CA GLY A 175 -2.99 10.69 6.93
C GLY A 175 -3.90 9.46 7.11
N HIS A 176 -5.15 9.65 7.53
CA HIS A 176 -6.13 8.56 7.57
C HIS A 176 -6.50 8.04 6.18
N ARG A 177 -6.54 8.90 5.15
CA ARG A 177 -6.72 8.47 3.76
C ARG A 177 -5.56 7.58 3.29
N LEU A 178 -4.33 7.90 3.67
CA LEU A 178 -3.18 7.01 3.40
C LEU A 178 -3.39 5.63 4.04
N ARG A 179 -3.86 5.55 5.28
CA ARG A 179 -4.18 4.28 5.94
C ARG A 179 -5.20 3.45 5.14
N ALA A 180 -6.27 4.09 4.64
CA ALA A 180 -7.30 3.42 3.85
C ALA A 180 -6.83 2.94 2.47
N THR A 181 -5.67 3.40 1.98
CA THR A 181 -5.12 3.07 0.66
C THR A 181 -3.84 2.23 0.72
N HIS A 182 -3.48 1.75 1.91
CA HIS A 182 -2.37 0.83 2.13
C HIS A 182 -2.88 -0.48 2.73
N ASP A 183 -2.24 -1.59 2.39
CA ASP A 183 -2.60 -2.93 2.88
C ASP A 183 -2.31 -3.06 4.37
N ALA A 184 -1.23 -2.41 4.81
CA ALA A 184 -0.80 -2.42 6.20
C ALA A 184 -0.20 -1.09 6.64
N ILE A 185 -0.26 -0.84 7.96
CA ILE A 185 0.44 0.23 8.67
C ILE A 185 1.49 -0.39 9.60
N LEU A 186 2.71 0.17 9.61
CA LEU A 186 3.83 -0.35 10.38
C LEU A 186 4.38 0.71 11.33
N VAL A 187 4.54 0.32 12.60
CA VAL A 187 5.18 1.13 13.65
C VAL A 187 6.15 0.29 14.48
N GLY A 188 7.01 0.94 15.26
CA GLY A 188 7.85 0.27 16.24
C GLY A 188 7.16 0.16 17.61
N ALA A 189 7.61 -0.79 18.44
CA ALA A 189 7.10 -1.02 19.79
C ALA A 189 7.17 0.24 20.67
N ASN A 190 8.20 1.07 20.52
CA ASN A 190 8.32 2.33 21.30
C ASN A 190 7.19 3.31 20.98
N THR A 191 6.67 3.34 19.73
CA THR A 191 5.51 4.16 19.38
C THR A 191 4.25 3.63 20.06
N VAL A 192 4.09 2.31 20.12
CA VAL A 192 2.96 1.70 20.83
C VAL A 192 3.02 2.00 22.33
N ALA A 193 4.19 1.84 22.94
CA ALA A 193 4.38 2.12 24.37
C ALA A 193 4.14 3.58 24.74
N ALA A 194 4.48 4.53 23.85
CA ALA A 194 4.34 5.96 24.12
C ALA A 194 2.90 6.47 23.90
N ASP A 195 2.21 5.97 22.86
CA ASP A 195 0.97 6.58 22.36
C ASP A 195 -0.27 5.68 22.52
N ASP A 196 -0.09 4.39 22.81
CA ASP A 196 -1.14 3.34 22.78
C ASP A 196 -2.15 3.56 21.65
N PRO A 197 -1.70 3.57 20.37
CA PRO A 197 -2.50 4.00 19.24
C PRO A 197 -3.45 2.91 18.75
N ASP A 198 -4.54 3.29 18.07
CA ASP A 198 -5.41 2.34 17.37
C ASP A 198 -4.86 1.91 15.99
N LEU A 199 -4.13 2.79 15.31
CA LEU A 199 -3.61 2.63 13.95
C LEU A 199 -4.69 2.32 12.88
N THR A 200 -5.94 2.70 13.14
CA THR A 200 -7.08 2.50 12.24
C THR A 200 -7.32 3.71 11.33
N CYS A 201 -8.08 3.52 10.26
CA CYS A 201 -8.68 4.61 9.50
C CYS A 201 -9.91 5.12 10.25
N ARG A 202 -9.99 6.43 10.50
CA ARG A 202 -11.12 7.08 11.20
C ARG A 202 -11.78 8.16 10.34
N LEU A 203 -11.72 8.01 9.02
CA LEU A 203 -12.47 8.85 8.10
C LEU A 203 -13.91 8.33 7.97
N PRO A 204 -14.93 9.21 8.06
CA PRO A 204 -16.33 8.81 7.89
C PRO A 204 -16.56 8.04 6.59
N GLY A 205 -17.11 6.82 6.72
CA GLY A 205 -17.38 5.91 5.60
C GLY A 205 -16.18 5.08 5.11
N LEU A 206 -14.98 5.27 5.68
CA LEU A 206 -13.78 4.50 5.34
C LEU A 206 -13.23 3.67 6.51
N GLU A 207 -13.88 3.62 7.64
CA GLU A 207 -13.42 2.94 8.87
C GLU A 207 -13.16 1.45 8.63
N ARG A 208 -14.04 0.81 7.84
CA ARG A 208 -13.93 -0.61 7.44
C ARG A 208 -12.67 -0.92 6.62
N TYR A 209 -11.99 0.11 6.10
CA TYR A 209 -10.75 -0.01 5.33
C TYR A 209 -9.51 0.27 6.18
N SER A 210 -9.59 -0.03 7.47
CA SER A 210 -8.43 -0.02 8.35
C SER A 210 -7.42 -1.07 7.90
N PRO A 211 -6.13 -0.71 7.76
CA PRO A 211 -5.08 -1.61 7.28
C PRO A 211 -4.72 -2.68 8.33
N VAL A 212 -4.03 -3.74 7.91
CA VAL A 212 -3.34 -4.64 8.84
C VAL A 212 -2.35 -3.81 9.67
N ARG A 213 -2.37 -3.99 10.99
CA ARG A 213 -1.50 -3.25 11.92
C ARG A 213 -0.26 -4.08 12.22
N ILE A 214 0.91 -3.55 11.88
CA ILE A 214 2.20 -4.23 12.07
C ILE A 214 3.01 -3.51 13.15
N VAL A 215 3.44 -4.26 14.16
CA VAL A 215 4.36 -3.75 15.19
C VAL A 215 5.69 -4.47 15.06
N LEU A 216 6.78 -3.71 14.85
CA LEU A 216 8.15 -4.24 14.97
C LEU A 216 8.57 -4.19 16.44
N ASP A 217 8.66 -5.35 17.05
CA ASP A 217 9.05 -5.51 18.45
C ASP A 217 10.03 -6.66 18.62
N SER A 218 11.31 -6.34 18.61
CA SER A 218 12.38 -7.34 18.59
C SER A 218 12.28 -8.38 19.70
N LYS A 219 11.81 -7.98 20.89
CA LYS A 219 11.71 -8.85 22.07
C LYS A 219 10.31 -9.36 22.37
N GLY A 220 9.34 -9.06 21.51
CA GLY A 220 7.95 -9.46 21.72
C GLY A 220 7.35 -8.91 23.01
N GLY A 221 7.74 -7.69 23.41
CA GLY A 221 7.33 -7.04 24.66
C GLY A 221 5.97 -6.36 24.62
N LEU A 222 5.25 -6.44 23.48
CA LEU A 222 3.94 -5.80 23.31
C LEU A 222 2.98 -6.23 24.42
N SER A 223 2.40 -5.23 25.12
CA SER A 223 1.48 -5.48 26.23
C SER A 223 0.17 -6.10 25.71
N PRO A 224 -0.32 -7.19 26.35
CA PRO A 224 -1.66 -7.73 26.07
C PRO A 224 -2.78 -6.72 26.32
N ASP A 225 -2.56 -5.73 27.18
CA ASP A 225 -3.52 -4.69 27.54
C ASP A 225 -3.53 -3.50 26.57
N SER A 226 -2.62 -3.47 25.58
CA SER A 226 -2.60 -2.39 24.60
C SER A 226 -3.88 -2.39 23.76
N ARG A 227 -4.30 -1.21 23.31
CA ARG A 227 -5.48 -1.05 22.43
C ARG A 227 -5.36 -1.89 21.15
N LEU A 228 -4.14 -2.02 20.62
CA LEU A 228 -3.88 -2.86 19.45
C LEU A 228 -4.24 -4.34 19.70
N VAL A 229 -3.82 -4.88 20.84
CA VAL A 229 -4.07 -6.30 21.18
C VAL A 229 -5.55 -6.52 21.49
N ARG A 230 -6.16 -5.65 22.30
CA ARG A 230 -7.59 -5.77 22.64
C ARG A 230 -8.52 -5.74 21.43
N SER A 231 -8.12 -5.07 20.35
CA SER A 231 -8.88 -4.99 19.09
C SER A 231 -8.36 -5.90 17.98
N ALA A 232 -7.48 -6.88 18.30
CA ALA A 232 -6.81 -7.69 17.28
C ALA A 232 -7.77 -8.59 16.48
N ARG A 233 -8.91 -8.98 17.08
CA ARG A 233 -9.96 -9.77 16.41
C ARG A 233 -10.81 -8.94 15.44
N GLU A 234 -10.89 -7.61 15.63
CA GLU A 234 -11.65 -6.70 14.78
C GLU A 234 -10.80 -6.17 13.62
N VAL A 235 -9.56 -5.77 13.91
CA VAL A 235 -8.61 -5.28 12.92
C VAL A 235 -7.32 -6.09 13.05
N PRO A 236 -6.85 -6.77 11.99
CA PRO A 236 -5.70 -7.67 12.06
C PRO A 236 -4.46 -6.98 12.67
N LEU A 237 -3.80 -7.69 13.59
CA LEU A 237 -2.55 -7.26 14.25
C LEU A 237 -1.46 -8.30 13.98
N TRP A 238 -0.34 -7.87 13.41
CA TRP A 238 0.86 -8.68 13.21
C TRP A 238 2.00 -8.14 14.06
N LEU A 239 2.52 -8.97 14.96
CA LEU A 239 3.73 -8.70 15.72
C LEU A 239 4.91 -9.33 15.00
N VAL A 240 5.86 -8.51 14.55
CA VAL A 240 7.11 -8.99 13.94
C VAL A 240 8.22 -8.90 14.96
N CYS A 241 8.79 -10.05 15.35
CA CYS A 241 9.80 -10.14 16.40
C CYS A 241 10.94 -11.09 16.02
N THR A 242 12.05 -11.03 16.78
CA THR A 242 13.15 -12.01 16.68
C THR A 242 12.98 -13.12 17.72
N GLU A 243 12.53 -12.73 18.88
CA GLU A 243 12.28 -13.60 20.03
C GLU A 243 11.01 -13.15 20.76
N ILE A 244 10.38 -14.05 21.45
CA ILE A 244 9.21 -13.79 22.31
C ILE A 244 9.09 -14.91 23.32
N ASP A 245 8.75 -14.56 24.55
CA ASP A 245 8.39 -15.52 25.59
C ASP A 245 7.15 -16.32 25.21
N SER A 246 7.17 -17.64 25.45
CA SER A 246 6.12 -18.57 25.03
C SER A 246 4.76 -18.23 25.65
N SER A 247 4.74 -17.80 26.92
CA SER A 247 3.49 -17.44 27.62
C SER A 247 2.89 -16.17 27.00
N ARG A 248 3.75 -15.21 26.68
CA ARG A 248 3.32 -13.97 26.03
C ARG A 248 2.84 -14.22 24.59
N GLU A 249 3.54 -15.05 23.84
CA GLU A 249 3.09 -15.43 22.49
C GLU A 249 1.71 -16.08 22.55
N TYR A 250 1.50 -16.99 23.50
CA TYR A 250 0.20 -17.62 23.69
C TYR A 250 -0.90 -16.57 23.93
N LEU A 251 -0.68 -15.64 24.87
CA LEU A 251 -1.66 -14.59 25.18
C LEU A 251 -1.98 -13.69 23.96
N LEU A 252 -0.97 -13.32 23.19
CA LEU A 252 -1.15 -12.49 22.00
C LEU A 252 -1.94 -13.23 20.90
N ARG A 253 -1.63 -14.52 20.68
CA ARG A 253 -2.37 -15.35 19.72
C ARG A 253 -3.80 -15.57 20.15
N GLU A 254 -4.05 -15.85 21.44
CA GLU A 254 -5.40 -15.96 22.00
C GLU A 254 -6.19 -14.66 21.83
N ALA A 255 -5.56 -13.51 21.92
CA ALA A 255 -6.19 -12.22 21.62
C ALA A 255 -6.47 -11.98 20.14
N GLY A 256 -5.96 -12.82 19.24
CA GLY A 256 -6.16 -12.75 17.79
C GLY A 256 -5.00 -12.08 17.03
N ALA A 257 -3.85 -11.87 17.67
CA ALA A 257 -2.69 -11.33 16.97
C ALA A 257 -1.89 -12.45 16.28
N ASP A 258 -1.35 -12.16 15.08
CA ASP A 258 -0.37 -12.98 14.40
C ASP A 258 1.03 -12.66 14.90
N VAL A 259 1.78 -13.66 15.39
CA VAL A 259 3.18 -13.50 15.78
C VAL A 259 4.07 -14.07 14.67
N ILE A 260 4.91 -13.21 14.11
CA ILE A 260 5.78 -13.49 12.97
C ILE A 260 7.22 -13.39 13.44
N ARG A 261 7.92 -14.54 13.46
CA ARG A 261 9.35 -14.56 13.79
C ARG A 261 10.18 -14.34 12.54
N VAL A 262 11.14 -13.44 12.62
CA VAL A 262 12.13 -13.17 11.57
C VAL A 262 13.53 -13.16 12.18
N VAL A 263 14.55 -13.29 11.34
CA VAL A 263 15.94 -13.18 11.81
C VAL A 263 16.21 -11.80 12.38
N GLY A 264 17.07 -11.77 13.38
CA GLY A 264 17.55 -10.53 14.01
C GLY A 264 18.92 -10.11 13.49
N ARG A 265 19.17 -8.82 13.58
CA ARG A 265 20.50 -8.22 13.32
C ARG A 265 20.82 -7.25 14.45
N GLN A 266 21.94 -7.46 15.13
CA GLN A 266 22.37 -6.62 16.27
C GLN A 266 21.29 -6.47 17.37
N GLY A 267 20.62 -7.59 17.72
CA GLY A 267 19.59 -7.63 18.75
C GLY A 267 18.25 -6.95 18.37
N ARG A 268 18.06 -6.65 17.10
CA ARG A 268 16.83 -6.04 16.56
C ARG A 268 16.29 -6.84 15.38
N VAL A 269 15.02 -6.66 15.06
CA VAL A 269 14.43 -7.18 13.83
C VAL A 269 15.24 -6.69 12.63
N ASP A 270 15.70 -7.61 11.78
CA ASP A 270 16.24 -7.25 10.47
C ASP A 270 15.07 -6.81 9.57
N VAL A 271 15.05 -5.51 9.24
CA VAL A 271 13.96 -4.92 8.44
C VAL A 271 13.91 -5.46 7.02
N THR A 272 15.03 -5.97 6.48
CA THR A 272 15.06 -6.62 5.16
C THR A 272 14.39 -7.99 5.22
N ALA A 273 14.69 -8.78 6.24
CA ALA A 273 14.01 -10.06 6.47
C ALA A 273 12.51 -9.85 6.74
N ALA A 274 12.16 -8.84 7.53
CA ALA A 274 10.76 -8.47 7.75
C ALA A 274 10.06 -8.09 6.43
N ALA A 275 10.70 -7.28 5.59
CA ALA A 275 10.16 -6.89 4.28
C ALA A 275 9.87 -8.09 3.37
N GLN A 276 10.80 -9.06 3.30
CA GLN A 276 10.62 -10.30 2.54
C GLN A 276 9.46 -11.14 3.09
N GLU A 277 9.37 -11.28 4.40
CA GLU A 277 8.28 -12.05 5.03
C GLU A 277 6.91 -11.41 4.79
N LEU A 278 6.82 -10.08 4.88
CA LEU A 278 5.59 -9.33 4.57
C LEU A 278 5.17 -9.51 3.09
N GLY A 279 6.15 -9.52 2.18
CA GLY A 279 5.91 -9.81 0.75
C GLY A 279 5.41 -11.24 0.51
N LYS A 280 5.97 -12.25 1.18
CA LYS A 280 5.50 -13.66 1.11
C LYS A 280 4.06 -13.79 1.61
N ARG A 281 3.68 -13.03 2.62
CA ARG A 281 2.30 -12.96 3.14
C ARG A 281 1.34 -12.21 2.24
N GLY A 282 1.81 -11.66 1.13
CA GLY A 282 1.00 -11.08 0.07
C GLY A 282 0.84 -9.56 0.13
N LEU A 283 1.37 -8.86 1.13
CA LEU A 283 1.27 -7.41 1.19
C LEU A 283 1.96 -6.77 -0.02
N THR A 284 1.33 -5.74 -0.56
CA THR A 284 1.81 -4.97 -1.71
C THR A 284 2.24 -3.55 -1.31
N ARG A 285 1.53 -2.91 -0.36
CA ARG A 285 1.83 -1.55 0.12
C ARG A 285 1.80 -1.49 1.64
N VAL A 286 2.88 -1.01 2.26
CA VAL A 286 2.98 -0.80 3.70
C VAL A 286 3.25 0.67 4.00
N LEU A 287 2.38 1.28 4.80
CA LEU A 287 2.57 2.63 5.33
C LEU A 287 3.42 2.57 6.60
N VAL A 288 4.59 3.17 6.59
CA VAL A 288 5.45 3.31 7.77
C VAL A 288 5.11 4.63 8.45
N GLU A 289 4.51 4.58 9.65
CA GLU A 289 4.13 5.79 10.40
C GLU A 289 4.97 5.98 11.65
N GLY A 290 5.97 5.15 11.87
CA GLY A 290 6.52 5.37 13.00
C GLY A 290 7.63 5.02 13.78
N GLY A 291 8.01 6.02 14.59
CA GLY A 291 9.18 6.13 15.40
C GLY A 291 10.44 6.43 14.57
N ALA A 292 11.22 7.42 14.99
CA ALA A 292 12.45 7.83 14.32
C ALA A 292 13.43 6.65 14.11
N THR A 293 13.45 5.69 15.04
CA THR A 293 14.28 4.47 14.94
C THR A 293 13.85 3.56 13.80
N VAL A 294 12.54 3.37 13.60
CA VAL A 294 12.03 2.57 12.48
C VAL A 294 12.30 3.28 11.17
N ALA A 295 12.02 4.59 11.10
CA ALA A 295 12.31 5.39 9.91
C ALA A 295 13.79 5.28 9.50
N SER A 296 14.73 5.45 10.45
CA SER A 296 16.15 5.33 10.17
C SER A 296 16.56 3.91 9.77
N ALA A 297 15.98 2.86 10.36
CA ALA A 297 16.29 1.48 9.99
C ALA A 297 15.89 1.18 8.54
N PHE A 298 14.69 1.61 8.13
CA PHE A 298 14.21 1.43 6.75
C PHE A 298 14.99 2.30 5.73
N LEU A 299 15.38 3.52 6.11
CA LEU A 299 16.21 4.39 5.25
C LEU A 299 17.62 3.79 5.06
N LYS A 300 18.27 3.31 6.14
CA LYS A 300 19.58 2.64 6.06
C LYS A 300 19.55 1.37 5.22
N ALA A 301 18.44 0.64 5.25
CA ALA A 301 18.25 -0.57 4.44
C ALA A 301 17.76 -0.26 3.01
N GLU A 302 17.65 1.01 2.65
CA GLU A 302 17.15 1.49 1.35
C GLU A 302 15.77 0.96 0.94
N LEU A 303 14.92 0.69 1.94
CA LEU A 303 13.59 0.11 1.73
C LEU A 303 12.49 1.14 1.49
N ILE A 304 12.73 2.43 1.73
CA ILE A 304 11.72 3.48 1.52
C ILE A 304 11.61 3.81 0.03
N ASP A 305 10.47 3.51 -0.57
CA ASP A 305 10.19 3.74 -1.98
C ASP A 305 9.42 5.06 -2.21
N ARG A 306 8.59 5.46 -1.23
CA ARG A 306 7.80 6.70 -1.23
C ARG A 306 7.94 7.41 0.12
N LEU A 307 7.87 8.74 0.08
CA LEU A 307 7.90 9.57 1.28
C LEU A 307 6.83 10.65 1.18
N SER A 308 6.01 10.80 2.22
CA SER A 308 5.07 11.91 2.41
C SER A 308 5.45 12.68 3.66
N VAL A 309 5.78 13.96 3.52
CA VAL A 309 6.16 14.84 4.63
C VAL A 309 5.10 15.92 4.78
N TYR A 310 4.37 15.86 5.87
CA TYR A 310 3.45 16.92 6.31
C TYR A 310 4.22 17.86 7.23
N ARG A 311 4.27 19.15 6.93
CA ARG A 311 4.93 20.17 7.75
C ARG A 311 3.92 21.11 8.35
N GLY A 312 3.83 21.12 9.66
CA GLY A 312 3.07 22.13 10.41
C GLY A 312 3.87 23.43 10.56
N GLY A 313 3.18 24.54 10.58
CA GLY A 313 3.77 25.91 10.64
C GLY A 313 4.33 26.27 12.03
N LEU A 314 5.13 25.39 12.66
CA LEU A 314 5.77 25.64 13.95
C LEU A 314 7.26 25.23 13.94
N MET A 315 8.04 25.81 14.85
CA MET A 315 9.45 25.51 15.10
C MET A 315 9.59 24.91 16.50
N MET A 316 10.41 23.88 16.67
CA MET A 316 10.58 23.20 17.95
C MET A 316 12.00 23.31 18.54
N GLY A 317 13.01 23.61 17.73
CA GLY A 317 14.40 23.75 18.17
C GLY A 317 15.16 22.43 18.28
N ALA A 318 16.49 22.55 18.43
CA ALA A 318 17.44 21.45 18.31
C ALA A 318 17.38 20.42 19.46
N ASP A 319 16.78 20.74 20.58
CA ASP A 319 16.56 19.84 21.73
C ASP A 319 15.35 18.91 21.53
N SER A 320 14.57 19.13 20.47
CA SER A 320 13.38 18.37 20.14
C SER A 320 13.72 17.05 19.44
N ARG A 321 12.73 16.12 19.38
CA ARG A 321 12.90 14.78 18.80
C ARG A 321 12.78 14.83 17.28
N SER A 322 13.85 14.48 16.58
CA SER A 322 13.89 14.44 15.11
C SER A 322 12.93 13.39 14.55
N ALA A 323 12.40 13.66 13.34
CA ALA A 323 11.55 12.73 12.59
C ALA A 323 12.28 11.45 12.15
N VAL A 324 13.60 11.55 11.95
CA VAL A 324 14.46 10.43 11.54
C VAL A 324 15.59 10.32 12.58
N GLY A 325 15.82 9.10 13.07
CA GLY A 325 16.93 8.81 13.97
C GLY A 325 18.30 8.85 13.26
N PRO A 326 19.40 8.65 13.98
CA PRO A 326 20.74 8.69 13.43
C PRO A 326 20.89 7.76 12.22
N LEU A 327 21.39 8.28 11.10
CA LEU A 327 21.71 7.49 9.90
C LEU A 327 23.18 7.03 9.91
N GLY A 328 24.08 7.73 10.61
CA GLY A 328 25.50 7.39 10.67
C GLY A 328 26.22 7.62 9.33
N LEU A 329 25.84 8.68 8.62
CA LEU A 329 26.39 9.00 7.30
C LEU A 329 27.83 9.51 7.43
N ALA A 330 28.73 8.94 6.63
CA ALA A 330 30.12 9.41 6.53
C ALA A 330 30.26 10.64 5.62
N GLY A 331 29.29 10.93 4.78
CA GLY A 331 29.26 12.06 3.85
C GLY A 331 27.92 12.18 3.16
N LEU A 332 27.67 13.30 2.47
CA LEU A 332 26.39 13.57 1.77
C LEU A 332 26.13 12.59 0.61
N ASP A 333 27.16 12.00 0.04
CA ASP A 333 27.02 11.03 -1.06
C ASP A 333 26.36 9.72 -0.61
N PHE A 334 26.43 9.42 0.68
CA PHE A 334 25.77 8.24 1.29
C PHE A 334 24.33 8.53 1.77
N ALA A 335 23.86 9.76 1.62
CA ALA A 335 22.51 10.11 2.07
C ALA A 335 21.45 9.51 1.13
N PRO A 336 20.38 8.88 1.67
CA PRO A 336 19.24 8.45 0.86
C PRO A 336 18.66 9.63 0.07
N ARG A 337 18.51 9.46 -1.25
CA ARG A 337 18.05 10.53 -2.14
C ARG A 337 16.64 10.24 -2.65
N PHE A 338 15.86 11.30 -2.76
CA PHE A 338 14.49 11.26 -3.26
C PHE A 338 14.27 12.36 -4.29
N SER A 339 13.45 12.08 -5.30
CA SER A 339 12.98 13.05 -6.29
C SER A 339 11.59 13.55 -5.88
N LEU A 340 11.40 14.87 -5.90
CA LEU A 340 10.11 15.50 -5.60
C LEU A 340 9.07 15.10 -6.66
N VAL A 341 7.91 14.65 -6.20
CA VAL A 341 6.77 14.31 -7.06
C VAL A 341 5.74 15.43 -7.07
N SER A 342 5.40 15.94 -5.89
CA SER A 342 4.46 17.06 -5.76
C SER A 342 4.61 17.78 -4.44
N THR A 343 4.19 19.05 -4.42
CA THR A 343 3.96 19.85 -3.21
C THR A 343 2.54 20.38 -3.25
N SER A 344 1.85 20.34 -2.13
CA SER A 344 0.50 20.84 -1.99
C SER A 344 0.24 21.45 -0.62
N ILE A 345 -0.77 22.30 -0.53
CA ILE A 345 -1.27 22.84 0.74
C ILE A 345 -2.42 21.97 1.21
N VAL A 346 -2.37 21.54 2.48
CA VAL A 346 -3.39 20.70 3.11
C VAL A 346 -3.87 21.37 4.39
N GLY A 347 -4.92 22.18 4.27
CA GLY A 347 -5.33 23.09 5.34
C GLY A 347 -4.31 24.19 5.58
N GLY A 348 -3.77 24.28 6.79
CA GLY A 348 -2.70 25.23 7.14
C GLY A 348 -1.29 24.63 7.05
N ASP A 349 -1.16 23.40 6.56
CA ASP A 349 0.10 22.66 6.49
C ASP A 349 0.54 22.46 5.03
N THR A 350 1.82 22.10 4.82
CA THR A 350 2.29 21.64 3.51
C THR A 350 2.41 20.13 3.48
N LEU A 351 2.18 19.53 2.31
CA LEU A 351 2.47 18.13 2.00
C LEU A 351 3.44 18.08 0.84
N GLU A 352 4.59 17.47 1.08
CA GLU A 352 5.56 17.10 0.05
C GLU A 352 5.49 15.59 -0.17
N THR A 353 5.37 15.16 -1.42
CA THR A 353 5.47 13.74 -1.79
C THR A 353 6.72 13.50 -2.61
N TRP A 354 7.44 12.44 -2.27
CA TRP A 354 8.74 12.12 -2.84
C TRP A 354 8.79 10.64 -3.25
N ARG A 355 9.61 10.34 -4.22
CA ARG A 355 9.92 8.98 -4.69
C ARG A 355 11.42 8.74 -4.56
N LYS A 356 11.82 7.52 -4.16
CA LYS A 356 13.24 7.11 -4.15
C LYS A 356 13.84 7.45 -5.51
N ALA A 357 14.98 8.13 -5.52
CA ALA A 357 15.75 8.37 -6.74
C ALA A 357 16.25 7.03 -7.30
N SER A 358 16.21 6.90 -8.62
CA SER A 358 16.72 5.74 -9.37
C SER A 358 18.24 5.72 -9.39
#